data_6fcd0bcc14d644c31509bab4b066a20d
#
_entry.id   6fcd0bcc14d644c31509bab4b066a20d
#
_cell.length_a   1.000
_cell.length_b   1.000
_cell.length_c   1.000
_cell.angle_alpha   90.00
_cell.angle_beta   90.00
_cell.angle_gamma   90.00
#
_symmetry.space_group_name_H-M   'P 1'
#
loop_
_entity.id
_entity.type
_entity.pdbx_description
1 polymer ?
#
loop_
_entity_poly.entity_id
_entity_poly.type
_entity_poly.pdbx_seq_one_letter_code
_entity_poly.pdbx_strand_id
1 'polypeptide(L)'
;MDVGFNRTQELPEVEVVVIPATKSRVENKKRGKRKVAAYCRVSTDDEEQLTSYTAQIEHYTEVIESNPDWKFAGIFADEGISGVMAKKRDEFNKMIELCREKKIDHILTKSLSRFARNIVDSIKYIRELKSLGITIYFEKENIDTGEMTSEMMVALYSVFAQAESESTSNNVKLGKRFNYKAGKVPMMYGTLLGYKKGKNGEPEVIREEAKIGRAHV
;
A
#
# COMPACT_ATOMS: atom_id res chain seq x y z
N MET A 1 57.96 -52.57 18.22
CA MET A 1 57.77 -51.24 18.79
C MET A 1 56.35 -50.80 18.46
N ASP A 2 55.47 -51.10 19.41
CA ASP A 2 54.05 -50.82 19.31
C ASP A 2 53.79 -49.35 19.77
N VAL A 3 53.24 -48.52 18.94
CA VAL A 3 52.86 -47.17 19.32
C VAL A 3 51.34 -47.13 19.33
N GLY A 4 50.77 -47.43 20.48
CA GLY A 4 49.36 -47.32 20.75
C GLY A 4 48.90 -45.86 20.70
N PHE A 5 48.01 -45.53 19.77
CA PHE A 5 47.28 -44.28 19.73
C PHE A 5 45.85 -44.55 20.24
N ASN A 6 45.67 -44.38 21.53
CA ASN A 6 44.37 -44.43 22.13
C ASN A 6 44.06 -43.04 22.73
N ARG A 7 43.28 -42.22 22.01
CA ARG A 7 42.68 -40.98 22.52
C ARG A 7 41.22 -40.91 22.07
N THR A 8 40.38 -41.61 22.79
CA THR A 8 38.95 -41.28 22.82
C THR A 8 38.81 -40.00 23.61
N GLN A 9 38.69 -38.86 22.90
CA GLN A 9 38.21 -37.64 23.49
C GLN A 9 36.72 -37.76 23.63
N GLU A 10 36.25 -37.89 24.86
CA GLU A 10 34.83 -37.70 25.21
C GLU A 10 34.43 -36.27 24.91
N LEU A 11 33.46 -36.10 24.02
CA LEU A 11 32.87 -34.79 23.73
C LEU A 11 32.10 -34.34 24.98
N PRO A 12 32.17 -33.04 25.33
CA PRO A 12 31.41 -32.55 26.48
C PRO A 12 29.92 -32.73 26.26
N GLU A 13 29.23 -33.27 27.26
CA GLU A 13 27.80 -33.43 27.31
C GLU A 13 27.13 -32.03 27.22
N VAL A 14 26.43 -31.77 26.10
CA VAL A 14 25.70 -30.51 25.92
C VAL A 14 24.39 -30.61 26.67
N GLU A 15 24.30 -29.88 27.79
CA GLU A 15 23.08 -29.77 28.55
C GLU A 15 22.06 -28.96 27.76
N VAL A 16 21.07 -29.63 27.17
CA VAL A 16 19.99 -28.98 26.43
C VAL A 16 18.96 -28.42 27.41
N VAL A 17 19.05 -27.12 27.68
CA VAL A 17 18.04 -26.43 28.47
C VAL A 17 16.82 -26.20 27.57
N VAL A 18 15.79 -27.01 27.75
CA VAL A 18 14.48 -26.80 27.11
C VAL A 18 13.80 -25.62 27.80
N ILE A 19 13.79 -24.45 27.17
CA ILE A 19 13.00 -23.30 27.60
C ILE A 19 11.54 -23.61 27.24
N PRO A 20 10.64 -23.85 28.21
CA PRO A 20 9.25 -24.10 27.92
C PRO A 20 8.67 -22.87 27.26
N ALA A 21 7.99 -23.04 26.10
CA ALA A 21 7.27 -21.97 25.43
C ALA A 21 6.29 -21.34 26.45
N THR A 22 6.52 -20.11 26.82
CA THR A 22 5.59 -19.35 27.65
C THR A 22 4.30 -19.24 26.87
N LYS A 23 3.36 -20.13 27.11
CA LYS A 23 1.98 -19.95 26.66
C LYS A 23 1.52 -18.65 27.28
N SER A 24 1.53 -17.58 26.49
CA SER A 24 0.83 -16.36 26.85
C SER A 24 -0.61 -16.78 27.09
N ARG A 25 -0.97 -16.90 28.35
CA ARG A 25 -2.36 -17.08 28.78
C ARG A 25 -3.07 -15.80 28.39
N VAL A 26 -3.52 -15.78 27.13
CA VAL A 26 -4.51 -14.77 26.71
C VAL A 26 -5.71 -15.07 27.58
N GLU A 27 -5.81 -14.32 28.68
CA GLU A 27 -7.01 -14.30 29.50
C GLU A 27 -8.16 -14.00 28.54
N ASN A 28 -9.01 -15.00 28.30
CA ASN A 28 -10.31 -14.86 27.70
C ASN A 28 -11.20 -14.04 28.66
N LYS A 29 -10.84 -12.75 28.89
CA LYS A 29 -11.81 -11.76 29.28
C LYS A 29 -12.93 -11.91 28.25
N LYS A 30 -14.17 -12.10 28.67
CA LYS A 30 -15.37 -12.03 27.84
C LYS A 30 -15.34 -10.69 27.09
N ARG A 31 -14.56 -10.64 26.01
CA ARG A 31 -14.55 -9.51 25.09
C ARG A 31 -15.92 -9.55 24.43
N GLY A 32 -16.69 -8.47 24.59
CA GLY A 32 -17.92 -8.31 23.81
C GLY A 32 -17.61 -8.54 22.33
N LYS A 33 -18.63 -8.83 21.54
CA LYS A 33 -18.47 -9.04 20.09
C LYS A 33 -17.61 -7.95 19.48
N ARG A 34 -16.65 -8.33 18.64
CA ARG A 34 -15.72 -7.42 17.95
C ARG A 34 -16.50 -6.54 16.99
N LYS A 35 -16.39 -5.23 17.10
CA LYS A 35 -17.06 -4.27 16.24
C LYS A 35 -16.32 -4.17 14.90
N VAL A 36 -16.96 -4.65 13.84
CA VAL A 36 -16.37 -4.78 12.51
C VAL A 36 -17.03 -3.79 11.55
N ALA A 37 -16.22 -3.03 10.85
CA ALA A 37 -16.64 -2.14 9.77
C ALA A 37 -16.00 -2.57 8.44
N ALA A 38 -16.64 -2.24 7.32
CA ALA A 38 -16.05 -2.41 6.01
C ALA A 38 -15.79 -1.06 5.35
N TYR A 39 -14.67 -0.99 4.61
CA TYR A 39 -14.35 0.16 3.77
C TYR A 39 -14.30 -0.23 2.30
N CYS A 40 -15.09 0.47 1.50
CA CYS A 40 -15.19 0.27 0.06
C CYS A 40 -14.78 1.55 -0.70
N ARG A 41 -14.13 1.37 -1.86
CA ARG A 41 -13.90 2.45 -2.81
C ARG A 41 -14.35 2.01 -4.20
N VAL A 42 -15.36 2.66 -4.73
CA VAL A 42 -15.97 2.36 -6.01
C VAL A 42 -15.75 3.50 -6.99
N SER A 43 -15.55 3.20 -8.27
CA SER A 43 -15.56 4.21 -9.33
C SER A 43 -16.99 4.35 -9.85
N THR A 44 -17.40 5.58 -10.20
CA THR A 44 -18.77 5.90 -10.60
C THR A 44 -18.93 6.09 -12.11
N ASP A 45 -17.90 5.71 -12.89
CA ASP A 45 -17.86 6.09 -14.31
C ASP A 45 -18.78 5.24 -15.23
N ASP A 46 -19.38 4.13 -14.76
CA ASP A 46 -20.27 3.27 -15.52
C ASP A 46 -21.44 2.71 -14.70
N GLU A 47 -22.61 2.50 -15.33
CA GLU A 47 -23.80 1.89 -14.69
C GLU A 47 -23.55 0.46 -14.15
N GLU A 48 -22.64 -0.30 -14.75
CA GLU A 48 -22.19 -1.61 -14.27
C GLU A 48 -21.49 -1.51 -12.90
N GLN A 49 -20.99 -0.35 -12.54
CA GLN A 49 -20.28 -0.13 -11.28
C GLN A 49 -21.22 0.21 -10.11
N LEU A 50 -22.43 0.71 -10.39
CA LEU A 50 -23.47 0.86 -9.36
C LEU A 50 -23.94 -0.50 -8.86
N THR A 51 -24.10 -1.49 -9.76
CA THR A 51 -24.38 -2.87 -9.36
C THR A 51 -23.23 -3.49 -8.56
N SER A 52 -21.98 -3.18 -8.91
CA SER A 52 -20.79 -3.59 -8.14
C SER A 52 -20.72 -2.95 -6.75
N TYR A 53 -21.22 -1.71 -6.58
CA TYR A 53 -21.27 -1.05 -5.29
C TYR A 53 -22.25 -1.73 -4.32
N THR A 54 -23.48 -1.94 -4.78
CA THR A 54 -24.52 -2.63 -4.00
C THR A 54 -24.06 -4.04 -3.63
N ALA A 55 -23.50 -4.79 -4.59
CA ALA A 55 -22.96 -6.12 -4.36
C ALA A 55 -21.82 -6.13 -3.32
N GLN A 56 -20.96 -5.11 -3.28
CA GLN A 56 -19.92 -5.01 -2.24
C GLN A 56 -20.51 -4.75 -0.85
N ILE A 57 -21.53 -3.89 -0.75
CA ILE A 57 -22.22 -3.64 0.52
C ILE A 57 -22.90 -4.90 1.03
N GLU A 58 -23.64 -5.59 0.17
CA GLU A 58 -24.32 -6.86 0.51
C GLU A 58 -23.30 -7.90 0.95
N HIS A 59 -22.23 -8.10 0.19
CA HIS A 59 -21.16 -9.04 0.51
C HIS A 59 -20.55 -8.78 1.89
N TYR A 60 -20.12 -7.53 2.18
CA TYR A 60 -19.52 -7.25 3.48
C TYR A 60 -20.52 -7.28 4.63
N THR A 61 -21.79 -6.96 4.38
CA THR A 61 -22.83 -7.11 5.38
C THR A 61 -23.00 -8.57 5.73
N GLU A 62 -23.13 -9.44 4.72
CA GLU A 62 -23.27 -10.89 4.91
C GLU A 62 -22.04 -11.48 5.62
N VAL A 63 -20.83 -11.12 5.20
CA VAL A 63 -19.58 -11.59 5.82
C VAL A 63 -19.51 -11.20 7.30
N ILE A 64 -19.89 -9.97 7.65
CA ILE A 64 -19.82 -9.50 9.03
C ILE A 64 -20.94 -10.16 9.87
N GLU A 65 -22.15 -10.27 9.35
CA GLU A 65 -23.30 -10.82 10.09
C GLU A 65 -23.25 -12.33 10.25
N SER A 66 -22.63 -13.04 9.31
CA SER A 66 -22.43 -14.49 9.39
C SER A 66 -21.46 -14.91 10.50
N ASN A 67 -20.61 -14.01 10.99
CA ASN A 67 -19.64 -14.32 12.03
C ASN A 67 -20.23 -14.06 13.42
N PRO A 68 -20.44 -15.09 14.29
CA PRO A 68 -21.07 -14.93 15.58
C PRO A 68 -20.28 -14.06 16.57
N ASP A 69 -18.96 -13.91 16.38
CA ASP A 69 -18.08 -13.13 17.24
C ASP A 69 -18.00 -11.65 16.83
N TRP A 70 -18.63 -11.31 15.71
CA TRP A 70 -18.58 -9.95 15.16
C TRP A 70 -19.88 -9.19 15.44
N LYS A 71 -19.75 -7.88 15.53
CA LYS A 71 -20.86 -6.93 15.59
C LYS A 71 -20.70 -5.94 14.46
N PHE A 72 -21.71 -5.78 13.64
CA PHE A 72 -21.74 -4.82 12.56
C PHE A 72 -21.59 -3.38 13.10
N ALA A 73 -20.59 -2.65 12.61
CA ALA A 73 -20.30 -1.27 13.01
C ALA A 73 -20.51 -0.25 11.86
N GLY A 74 -20.73 -0.73 10.64
CA GLY A 74 -21.06 0.11 9.48
C GLY A 74 -20.24 -0.23 8.24
N ILE A 75 -20.71 0.26 7.11
CA ILE A 75 -19.99 0.23 5.83
C ILE A 75 -19.72 1.65 5.41
N PHE A 76 -18.47 1.95 5.11
CA PHE A 76 -18.00 3.27 4.70
C PHE A 76 -17.55 3.18 3.25
N ALA A 77 -18.14 4.00 2.39
CA ALA A 77 -17.87 3.92 0.96
C ALA A 77 -17.65 5.28 0.35
N ASP A 78 -16.48 5.46 -0.25
CA ASP A 78 -16.12 6.65 -1.01
C ASP A 78 -16.14 6.39 -2.51
N GLU A 79 -16.61 7.36 -3.27
CA GLU A 79 -16.54 7.35 -4.72
C GLU A 79 -15.10 7.57 -5.18
N GLY A 80 -14.59 6.64 -5.98
CA GLY A 80 -13.27 6.72 -6.60
C GLY A 80 -13.33 7.40 -7.95
N ILE A 81 -13.34 8.73 -7.99
CA ILE A 81 -13.24 9.46 -9.24
C ILE A 81 -11.79 9.42 -9.73
N SER A 82 -11.60 8.95 -10.98
CA SER A 82 -10.33 9.05 -11.69
C SER A 82 -10.17 10.49 -12.18
N GLY A 83 -9.22 11.23 -11.64
CA GLY A 83 -8.91 12.58 -12.12
C GLY A 83 -8.35 13.52 -11.05
N VAL A 84 -7.86 14.67 -11.50
CA VAL A 84 -7.06 15.67 -10.78
C VAL A 84 -7.80 16.32 -9.58
N MET A 85 -9.11 16.17 -9.46
CA MET A 85 -9.85 16.64 -8.31
C MET A 85 -10.00 15.52 -7.27
N ALA A 86 -9.14 15.54 -6.29
CA ALA A 86 -9.21 14.70 -5.10
C ALA A 86 -10.48 15.06 -4.30
N LYS A 87 -11.61 14.42 -4.62
CA LYS A 87 -12.81 14.49 -3.80
C LYS A 87 -12.45 14.04 -2.38
N LYS A 88 -12.95 14.76 -1.38
CA LYS A 88 -12.73 14.46 0.03
C LYS A 88 -13.16 13.02 0.30
N ARG A 89 -12.33 12.26 1.03
CA ARG A 89 -12.66 10.91 1.51
C ARG A 89 -13.46 11.04 2.81
N ASP A 90 -14.67 11.56 2.69
CA ASP A 90 -15.45 11.93 3.88
C ASP A 90 -15.85 10.68 4.68
N GLU A 91 -16.23 9.59 4.01
CA GLU A 91 -16.58 8.35 4.69
C GLU A 91 -15.34 7.62 5.27
N PHE A 92 -14.19 7.67 4.59
CA PHE A 92 -12.94 7.16 5.17
C PHE A 92 -12.55 7.93 6.44
N ASN A 93 -12.60 9.26 6.38
CA ASN A 93 -12.26 10.10 7.53
C ASN A 93 -13.21 9.85 8.70
N LYS A 94 -14.51 9.74 8.44
CA LYS A 94 -15.52 9.39 9.43
C LYS A 94 -15.24 8.01 10.06
N MET A 95 -14.89 7.03 9.25
CA MET A 95 -14.48 5.71 9.75
C MET A 95 -13.25 5.82 10.69
N ILE A 96 -12.22 6.57 10.30
CA ILE A 96 -11.03 6.78 11.13
C ILE A 96 -11.38 7.49 12.46
N GLU A 97 -12.28 8.46 12.44
CA GLU A 97 -12.76 9.10 13.68
C GLU A 97 -13.47 8.11 14.60
N LEU A 98 -14.35 7.28 14.07
CA LEU A 98 -15.00 6.21 14.84
C LEU A 98 -13.99 5.16 15.38
N CYS A 99 -12.91 4.93 14.67
CA CYS A 99 -11.79 4.13 15.16
C CYS A 99 -11.11 4.79 16.37
N ARG A 100 -10.83 6.09 16.31
CA ARG A 100 -10.27 6.86 17.42
C ARG A 100 -11.18 6.86 18.65
N GLU A 101 -12.49 6.88 18.44
CA GLU A 101 -13.52 6.78 19.47
C GLU A 101 -13.75 5.35 19.99
N LYS A 102 -12.96 4.35 19.51
CA LYS A 102 -13.09 2.92 19.85
C LYS A 102 -14.48 2.34 19.57
N LYS A 103 -15.13 2.86 18.55
CA LYS A 103 -16.41 2.34 18.06
C LYS A 103 -16.23 1.24 17.00
N ILE A 104 -15.01 1.08 16.47
CA ILE A 104 -14.61 0.06 15.51
C ILE A 104 -13.36 -0.64 16.06
N ASP A 105 -13.34 -1.96 16.01
CA ASP A 105 -12.21 -2.79 16.47
C ASP A 105 -11.48 -3.48 15.30
N HIS A 106 -12.18 -3.61 14.16
CA HIS A 106 -11.66 -4.31 12.99
C HIS A 106 -12.24 -3.71 11.71
N ILE A 107 -11.40 -3.59 10.68
CA ILE A 107 -11.77 -3.04 9.38
C ILE A 107 -11.55 -4.11 8.32
N LEU A 108 -12.57 -4.37 7.48
CA LEU A 108 -12.47 -5.18 6.28
C LEU A 108 -12.33 -4.26 5.06
N THR A 109 -11.46 -4.60 4.14
CA THR A 109 -11.33 -3.88 2.88
C THR A 109 -10.82 -4.80 1.77
N LYS A 110 -11.26 -4.56 0.54
CA LYS A 110 -10.95 -5.43 -0.60
C LYS A 110 -9.44 -5.51 -0.89
N SER A 111 -8.74 -4.40 -0.76
CA SER A 111 -7.30 -4.36 -1.04
C SER A 111 -6.66 -3.12 -0.42
N LEU A 112 -5.35 -3.19 -0.27
CA LEU A 112 -4.57 -2.07 0.22
C LEU A 112 -4.67 -0.84 -0.70
N SER A 113 -4.67 -1.02 -2.01
CA SER A 113 -4.83 0.07 -2.99
C SER A 113 -6.19 0.75 -2.91
N ARG A 114 -7.19 0.09 -2.33
CA ARG A 114 -8.52 0.67 -2.05
C ARG A 114 -8.52 1.40 -0.71
N PHE A 115 -7.76 0.91 0.26
CA PHE A 115 -7.68 1.51 1.60
C PHE A 115 -7.03 2.89 1.59
N ALA A 116 -5.93 3.09 0.87
CA ALA A 116 -5.27 4.39 0.79
C ALA A 116 -4.89 4.79 -0.64
N ARG A 117 -4.72 6.10 -0.86
CA ARG A 117 -4.41 6.66 -2.19
C ARG A 117 -2.94 6.54 -2.56
N ASN A 118 -2.08 6.57 -1.56
CA ASN A 118 -0.65 6.42 -1.69
C ASN A 118 -0.10 5.60 -0.52
N ILE A 119 1.12 5.17 -0.65
CA ILE A 119 1.80 4.30 0.31
C ILE A 119 2.05 5.02 1.64
N VAL A 120 2.42 6.29 1.59
CA VAL A 120 2.74 7.07 2.80
C VAL A 120 1.50 7.17 3.70
N ASP A 121 0.34 7.47 3.11
CA ASP A 121 -0.92 7.52 3.85
C ASP A 121 -1.32 6.13 4.36
N SER A 122 -1.12 5.07 3.56
CA SER A 122 -1.38 3.69 3.99
C SER A 122 -0.60 3.35 5.25
N ILE A 123 0.70 3.60 5.23
CA ILE A 123 1.61 3.33 6.35
C ILE A 123 1.18 4.12 7.59
N LYS A 124 0.88 5.40 7.42
CA LYS A 124 0.44 6.27 8.51
C LYS A 124 -0.81 5.73 9.19
N TYR A 125 -1.85 5.44 8.42
CA TYR A 125 -3.11 4.95 8.97
C TYR A 125 -2.99 3.53 9.56
N ILE A 126 -2.25 2.63 8.94
CA ILE A 126 -2.03 1.29 9.50
C ILE A 126 -1.30 1.37 10.85
N ARG A 127 -0.28 2.23 10.97
CA ARG A 127 0.43 2.45 12.24
C ARG A 127 -0.48 3.06 13.31
N GLU A 128 -1.25 4.08 12.93
CA GLU A 128 -2.21 4.73 13.82
C GLU A 128 -3.24 3.73 14.35
N LEU A 129 -3.90 2.98 13.45
CA LEU A 129 -4.90 2.00 13.81
C LEU A 129 -4.33 0.86 14.67
N LYS A 130 -3.12 0.39 14.35
CA LYS A 130 -2.41 -0.61 15.17
C LYS A 130 -2.11 -0.09 16.57
N SER A 131 -1.73 1.17 16.71
CA SER A 131 -1.48 1.79 18.04
C SER A 131 -2.76 1.91 18.87
N LEU A 132 -3.92 2.03 18.23
CA LEU A 132 -5.24 2.02 18.87
C LEU A 132 -5.75 0.60 19.19
N GLY A 133 -5.02 -0.45 18.76
CA GLY A 133 -5.41 -1.84 18.90
C GLY A 133 -6.43 -2.31 17.87
N ILE A 134 -6.60 -1.55 16.78
CA ILE A 134 -7.53 -1.85 15.68
C ILE A 134 -6.76 -2.57 14.58
N THR A 135 -7.35 -3.63 14.04
CA THR A 135 -6.76 -4.42 12.97
C THR A 135 -7.47 -4.19 11.64
N ILE A 136 -6.76 -4.42 10.55
CA ILE A 136 -7.27 -4.29 9.20
C ILE A 136 -7.04 -5.61 8.47
N TYR A 137 -8.06 -6.11 7.80
CA TYR A 137 -7.94 -7.26 6.91
C TYR A 137 -8.05 -6.82 5.45
N PHE A 138 -7.02 -7.11 4.67
CA PHE A 138 -6.95 -6.89 3.24
C PHE A 138 -7.28 -8.20 2.51
N GLU A 139 -8.50 -8.28 1.97
CA GLU A 139 -9.06 -9.51 1.40
C GLU A 139 -8.24 -10.04 0.21
N LYS A 140 -7.89 -9.15 -0.76
CA LYS A 140 -7.15 -9.52 -1.96
C LYS A 140 -5.74 -10.03 -1.65
N GLU A 141 -5.08 -9.39 -0.71
CA GLU A 141 -3.73 -9.73 -0.30
C GLU A 141 -3.72 -10.83 0.77
N ASN A 142 -4.88 -11.18 1.34
CA ASN A 142 -5.04 -12.12 2.48
C ASN A 142 -4.15 -11.77 3.67
N ILE A 143 -4.16 -10.49 4.06
CA ILE A 143 -3.31 -9.95 5.12
C ILE A 143 -4.16 -9.39 6.25
N ASP A 144 -3.97 -9.91 7.48
CA ASP A 144 -4.48 -9.31 8.72
C ASP A 144 -3.35 -8.59 9.46
N THR A 145 -3.50 -7.28 9.67
CA THR A 145 -2.49 -6.47 10.39
C THR A 145 -2.37 -6.84 11.87
N GLY A 146 -3.34 -7.54 12.42
CA GLY A 146 -3.31 -8.06 13.80
C GLY A 146 -2.31 -9.19 13.99
N GLU A 147 -2.11 -10.02 12.96
CA GLU A 147 -1.18 -11.15 12.98
C GLU A 147 0.23 -10.77 12.52
N MET A 148 0.39 -9.56 11.97
CA MET A 148 1.68 -9.13 11.42
C MET A 148 2.69 -8.79 12.50
N THR A 149 3.86 -9.40 12.40
CA THR A 149 5.05 -9.01 13.19
C THR A 149 5.60 -7.66 12.71
N SER A 150 6.45 -7.03 13.53
CA SER A 150 7.10 -5.78 13.14
C SER A 150 7.96 -5.94 11.88
N GLU A 151 8.60 -7.08 11.70
CA GLU A 151 9.42 -7.41 10.52
C GLU A 151 8.57 -7.55 9.27
N MET A 152 7.42 -8.24 9.34
CA MET A 152 6.46 -8.33 8.24
C MET A 152 5.92 -6.95 7.85
N MET A 153 5.68 -6.08 8.82
CA MET A 153 5.28 -4.70 8.55
C MET A 153 6.35 -3.93 7.76
N VAL A 154 7.62 -4.07 8.12
CA VAL A 154 8.73 -3.44 7.40
C VAL A 154 8.85 -3.99 5.99
N ALA A 155 8.75 -5.31 5.82
CA ALA A 155 8.77 -5.95 4.50
C ALA A 155 7.62 -5.46 3.61
N LEU A 156 6.41 -5.39 4.16
CA LEU A 156 5.24 -4.86 3.46
C LEU A 156 5.46 -3.41 3.00
N TYR A 157 6.03 -2.56 3.87
CA TYR A 157 6.33 -1.17 3.52
C TYR A 157 7.36 -1.07 2.39
N SER A 158 8.37 -1.95 2.38
CA SER A 158 9.38 -1.99 1.33
C SER A 158 8.78 -2.37 -0.03
N VAL A 159 7.92 -3.38 -0.06
CA VAL A 159 7.19 -3.79 -1.28
C VAL A 159 6.32 -2.64 -1.82
N PHE A 160 5.66 -1.90 -0.93
CA PHE A 160 4.85 -0.77 -1.34
C PHE A 160 5.67 0.39 -1.90
N ALA A 161 6.76 0.76 -1.24
CA ALA A 161 7.64 1.82 -1.72
C ALA A 161 8.17 1.50 -3.12
N GLN A 162 8.49 0.23 -3.38
CA GLN A 162 8.91 -0.22 -4.70
C GLN A 162 7.79 -0.13 -5.73
N ALA A 163 6.59 -0.63 -5.39
CA ALA A 163 5.43 -0.60 -6.29
C ALA A 163 5.01 0.84 -6.68
N GLU A 164 5.11 1.81 -5.75
CA GLU A 164 4.85 3.22 -6.06
C GLU A 164 5.90 3.80 -6.99
N SER A 165 7.17 3.51 -6.76
CA SER A 165 8.26 3.94 -7.63
C SER A 165 8.07 3.44 -9.06
N GLU A 166 7.72 2.16 -9.24
CA GLU A 166 7.42 1.56 -10.54
C GLU A 166 6.19 2.19 -11.19
N SER A 167 5.11 2.42 -10.44
CA SER A 167 3.90 3.07 -10.92
C SER A 167 4.18 4.49 -11.40
N THR A 168 4.93 5.27 -10.62
CA THR A 168 5.33 6.63 -10.96
C THR A 168 6.18 6.64 -12.23
N SER A 169 7.16 5.74 -12.33
CA SER A 169 8.01 5.60 -13.52
C SER A 169 7.19 5.28 -14.77
N ASN A 170 6.22 4.36 -14.66
CA ASN A 170 5.34 3.99 -15.77
C ASN A 170 4.43 5.13 -16.19
N ASN A 171 3.88 5.90 -15.25
CA ASN A 171 3.06 7.08 -15.53
C ASN A 171 3.87 8.17 -16.26
N VAL A 172 5.11 8.42 -15.82
CA VAL A 172 6.02 9.36 -16.49
C VAL A 172 6.34 8.88 -17.91
N LYS A 173 6.64 7.60 -18.11
CA LYS A 173 6.88 7.02 -19.45
C LYS A 173 5.66 7.18 -20.35
N LEU A 174 4.47 6.90 -19.83
CA LEU A 174 3.21 7.03 -20.55
C LEU A 174 2.95 8.47 -20.94
N GLY A 175 3.08 9.42 -20.00
CA GLY A 175 2.93 10.85 -20.25
C GLY A 175 3.91 11.37 -21.32
N LYS A 176 5.19 10.93 -21.28
CA LYS A 176 6.16 11.23 -22.34
C LYS A 176 5.74 10.68 -23.69
N ARG A 177 5.25 9.42 -23.76
CA ARG A 177 4.76 8.81 -25.02
C ARG A 177 3.57 9.58 -25.60
N PHE A 178 2.62 10.02 -24.78
CA PHE A 178 1.50 10.85 -25.22
C PHE A 178 1.98 12.20 -25.79
N ASN A 179 2.91 12.88 -25.10
CA ASN A 179 3.48 14.12 -25.59
C ASN A 179 4.21 13.94 -26.92
N TYR A 180 4.99 12.87 -27.09
CA TYR A 180 5.66 12.57 -28.36
C TYR A 180 4.68 12.27 -29.50
N LYS A 181 3.61 11.52 -29.23
CA LYS A 181 2.55 11.28 -30.21
C LYS A 181 1.81 12.56 -30.62
N ALA A 182 1.70 13.53 -29.71
CA ALA A 182 1.12 14.85 -29.96
C ALA A 182 2.13 15.85 -30.58
N GLY A 183 3.33 15.40 -30.97
CA GLY A 183 4.39 16.25 -31.52
C GLY A 183 5.06 17.18 -30.49
N LYS A 184 4.70 17.05 -29.21
CA LYS A 184 5.28 17.86 -28.14
C LYS A 184 6.51 17.16 -27.55
N VAL A 185 7.70 17.58 -28.00
CA VAL A 185 8.97 17.07 -27.45
C VAL A 185 9.43 18.02 -26.35
N PRO A 186 9.43 17.62 -25.06
CA PRO A 186 9.99 18.44 -24.00
C PRO A 186 11.50 18.48 -24.14
N MET A 187 12.04 19.64 -24.52
CA MET A 187 13.48 19.87 -24.62
C MET A 187 13.98 20.68 -23.42
N MET A 188 15.09 20.22 -22.82
CA MET A 188 15.80 20.96 -21.78
C MET A 188 16.76 21.98 -22.45
N TYR A 189 16.22 23.12 -22.85
CA TYR A 189 16.98 24.13 -23.60
C TYR A 189 18.21 24.67 -22.85
N GLY A 190 18.25 24.61 -21.53
CA GLY A 190 19.42 25.03 -20.74
C GLY A 190 20.64 24.11 -20.83
N THR A 191 20.46 22.88 -21.30
CA THR A 191 21.54 21.88 -21.43
C THR A 191 21.77 21.44 -22.87
N LEU A 192 20.95 21.94 -23.81
CA LEU A 192 21.03 21.59 -25.23
C LEU A 192 21.70 22.71 -26.03
N LEU A 193 22.94 22.47 -26.42
CA LEU A 193 23.69 23.39 -27.25
C LEU A 193 23.04 23.56 -28.63
N GLY A 194 22.96 24.78 -29.13
CA GLY A 194 22.46 25.10 -30.45
C GLY A 194 20.96 25.32 -30.56
N TYR A 195 20.20 25.16 -29.45
CA TYR A 195 18.75 25.36 -29.44
C TYR A 195 18.30 26.24 -28.28
N LYS A 196 17.33 27.11 -28.54
CA LYS A 196 16.60 27.89 -27.54
C LYS A 196 15.11 27.69 -27.68
N LYS A 197 14.35 28.03 -26.64
CA LYS A 197 12.90 28.00 -26.67
C LYS A 197 12.37 29.18 -27.50
N GLY A 198 11.75 28.90 -28.62
CA GLY A 198 11.07 29.89 -29.45
C GLY A 198 9.80 30.45 -28.80
N LYS A 199 9.24 31.52 -29.39
CA LYS A 199 8.04 32.21 -28.87
C LYS A 199 6.81 31.31 -28.76
N ASN A 200 6.68 30.30 -29.62
CA ASN A 200 5.58 29.32 -29.62
C ASN A 200 5.89 28.08 -28.78
N GLY A 201 7.02 28.04 -28.05
CA GLY A 201 7.46 26.88 -27.29
C GLY A 201 8.20 25.82 -28.12
N GLU A 202 8.32 26.00 -29.43
CA GLU A 202 9.05 25.11 -30.32
C GLU A 202 10.58 25.40 -30.27
N PRO A 203 11.42 24.40 -30.59
CA PRO A 203 12.87 24.61 -30.61
C PRO A 203 13.29 25.54 -31.76
N GLU A 204 13.98 26.59 -31.43
CA GLU A 204 14.59 27.53 -32.37
C GLU A 204 16.12 27.36 -32.37
N VAL A 205 16.72 27.28 -33.55
CA VAL A 205 18.15 27.03 -33.70
C VAL A 205 18.95 28.31 -33.43
N ILE A 206 19.94 28.24 -32.53
CA ILE A 206 20.94 29.30 -32.32
C ILE A 206 22.07 29.09 -33.34
N ARG A 207 22.09 29.89 -34.41
CA ARG A 207 22.99 29.67 -35.55
C ARG A 207 24.48 29.64 -35.18
N GLU A 208 24.91 30.36 -34.18
CA GLU A 208 26.31 30.42 -33.75
C GLU A 208 26.73 29.14 -33.01
N GLU A 209 25.88 28.64 -32.14
CA GLU A 209 26.13 27.40 -31.38
C GLU A 209 25.92 26.14 -32.24
N ALA A 210 24.98 26.15 -33.17
CA ALA A 210 24.69 25.03 -34.05
C ALA A 210 25.82 24.69 -35.02
N LYS A 211 26.75 25.62 -35.26
CA LYS A 211 27.96 25.37 -36.08
C LYS A 211 28.90 24.37 -35.41
N ILE A 212 28.96 24.36 -34.09
CA ILE A 212 29.81 23.43 -33.30
C ILE A 212 29.35 21.98 -33.48
N GLY A 213 28.04 21.73 -33.51
CA GLY A 213 27.48 20.39 -33.68
C GLY A 213 27.69 19.77 -35.07
N ARG A 214 27.97 20.60 -36.11
CA ARG A 214 28.25 20.11 -37.45
C ARG A 214 29.73 19.74 -37.69
N ALA A 215 30.61 20.13 -36.79
CA ALA A 215 32.03 19.82 -36.89
C ALA A 215 32.41 18.39 -36.51
N HIS A 216 31.47 17.60 -36.01
CA HIS A 216 31.65 16.22 -35.55
C HIS A 216 30.83 15.18 -36.33
N VAL A 217 30.38 15.49 -37.54
CA VAL A 217 29.74 14.53 -38.47
C VAL A 217 30.66 14.32 -39.67
#